data_a0a2707ef00bd2037709154ea881e18b
#
_entry.id   a0a2707ef00bd2037709154ea881e18b
#
_cell.length_a   1.000
_cell.length_b   1.000
_cell.length_c   1.000
_cell.angle_alpha   90.00
_cell.angle_beta   90.00
_cell.angle_gamma   90.00
#
_symmetry.space_group_name_H-M   'P 1'
#
loop_
_entity.id
_entity.type
_entity.pdbx_description
1 polymer ?
#
loop_
_entity_poly.entity_id
_entity_poly.type
_entity_poly.pdbx_seq_one_letter_code
_entity_poly.pdbx_strand_id
1 'polypeptide(L)'
;MSEKLWRKNLINIEPYVAGEQPKNDKIIKLNANENPYPPSSKVKAILEGKTIAELRKYPSADASVLRAALAERVGLKSENVFCGNGSDDVLATAFRAFFNSDKPILYPDITYSFYPVWCELLKIPYKTKSVDDDFVINIEDFKEPNGGVVIPNPNAPTSLGVGEKFIRELLENNQDSIVIIDEAYADFGRYSCVELVKEYDNLAVTQTFSKSRSLAGMRVGMAFASAELISYMQAVKDSYNSYPLDQIAIETAVASLSDEDYFKATVEKVKATRDRTAEKMREMGFNVLDSETNFLFAQHEKLSAKEIFTYLRENGIFVRYFNKPRIDNFLRITIGTEEEMDLMIEKLSEICK
;
A
#
# COMPACT_ATOMS: atom_id res chain seq x y z
N MET A 1 2.97 45.15 6.87
CA MET A 1 2.04 44.82 5.76
C MET A 1 0.76 44.29 6.39
N SER A 2 -0.40 44.85 6.06
CA SER A 2 -1.68 44.38 6.60
C SER A 2 -1.91 42.93 6.17
N GLU A 3 -2.24 42.07 7.15
CA GLU A 3 -2.54 40.66 6.90
C GLU A 3 -3.77 40.58 5.97
N LYS A 4 -3.59 40.04 4.76
CA LYS A 4 -4.70 39.91 3.82
C LYS A 4 -5.72 38.91 4.37
N LEU A 5 -6.97 39.30 4.55
CA LEU A 5 -8.03 38.51 5.18
C LEU A 5 -8.23 37.11 4.56
N TRP A 6 -8.03 36.97 3.25
CA TRP A 6 -8.17 35.67 2.55
C TRP A 6 -7.18 34.60 3.06
N ARG A 7 -6.03 34.99 3.64
CA ARG A 7 -5.05 34.02 4.18
C ARG A 7 -5.62 33.17 5.30
N LYS A 8 -6.58 33.70 6.07
CA LYS A 8 -7.25 32.95 7.16
C LYS A 8 -8.21 31.87 6.66
N ASN A 9 -8.58 31.96 5.37
CA ASN A 9 -9.50 30.99 4.74
C ASN A 9 -8.77 29.90 3.96
N LEU A 10 -7.43 29.90 3.94
CA LEU A 10 -6.67 28.83 3.32
C LEU A 10 -6.60 27.63 4.26
N ILE A 11 -6.69 26.43 3.67
CA ILE A 11 -6.46 25.20 4.43
C ILE A 11 -5.00 25.17 4.89
N ASN A 12 -4.80 24.88 6.18
CA ASN A 12 -3.49 24.59 6.74
C ASN A 12 -3.42 23.11 7.06
N ILE A 13 -2.62 22.37 6.30
CA ILE A 13 -2.46 20.93 6.42
C ILE A 13 -1.00 20.56 6.26
N GLU A 14 -0.51 19.59 7.04
CA GLU A 14 0.80 18.98 6.88
C GLU A 14 0.68 17.84 5.87
N PRO A 15 1.29 17.96 4.67
CA PRO A 15 1.14 16.95 3.63
C PRO A 15 2.01 15.71 3.94
N TYR A 16 1.66 14.60 3.31
CA TYR A 16 2.51 13.42 3.27
C TYR A 16 3.87 13.74 2.63
N VAL A 17 4.94 13.24 3.24
CA VAL A 17 6.30 13.38 2.70
C VAL A 17 6.75 12.06 2.10
N ALA A 18 6.88 12.04 0.78
CA ALA A 18 7.39 10.89 0.04
C ALA A 18 8.84 10.55 0.43
N GLY A 19 9.24 9.28 0.22
CA GLY A 19 10.63 8.88 0.34
C GLY A 19 11.54 9.62 -0.65
N GLU A 20 12.84 9.71 -0.32
CA GLU A 20 13.84 10.32 -1.20
C GLU A 20 13.80 9.66 -2.60
N GLN A 21 13.85 10.49 -3.64
CA GLN A 21 13.90 10.07 -5.05
C GLN A 21 15.28 10.44 -5.62
N PRO A 22 16.29 9.58 -5.46
CA PRO A 22 17.62 9.84 -5.98
C PRO A 22 17.61 9.87 -7.51
N LYS A 23 18.40 10.78 -8.11
CA LYS A 23 18.45 11.02 -9.57
C LYS A 23 19.62 10.33 -10.28
N ASN A 24 20.41 9.54 -9.55
CA ASN A 24 21.61 8.90 -10.10
C ASN A 24 21.26 7.45 -10.52
N ASP A 25 21.61 7.07 -11.75
CA ASP A 25 21.35 5.74 -12.31
C ASP A 25 22.25 4.63 -11.75
N LYS A 26 23.28 4.98 -10.95
CA LYS A 26 24.20 4.02 -10.34
C LYS A 26 23.91 3.73 -8.87
N ILE A 27 22.65 3.71 -8.50
CA ILE A 27 22.22 3.47 -7.12
C ILE A 27 21.37 2.20 -7.02
N ILE A 28 21.37 1.61 -5.84
CA ILE A 28 20.44 0.55 -5.45
C ILE A 28 19.30 1.19 -4.64
N LYS A 29 18.08 1.23 -5.23
CA LYS A 29 16.93 1.92 -4.66
C LYS A 29 16.01 0.96 -3.92
N LEU A 30 16.16 0.85 -2.59
CA LEU A 30 15.42 -0.05 -1.71
C LEU A 30 14.55 0.72 -0.68
N ASN A 31 13.99 1.87 -1.05
CA ASN A 31 13.30 2.77 -0.10
C ASN A 31 11.81 3.02 -0.39
N ALA A 32 11.27 2.57 -1.53
CA ALA A 32 9.94 2.93 -1.98
C ALA A 32 9.00 1.72 -2.22
N ASN A 33 9.42 0.51 -1.85
CA ASN A 33 8.65 -0.74 -2.02
C ASN A 33 8.22 -0.97 -3.48
N GLU A 34 9.07 -0.57 -4.44
CA GLU A 34 8.89 -0.87 -5.86
C GLU A 34 9.27 -2.33 -6.12
N ASN A 35 8.68 -2.94 -7.14
CA ASN A 35 9.04 -4.28 -7.58
C ASN A 35 10.36 -4.21 -8.37
N PRO A 36 11.36 -5.06 -8.10
CA PRO A 36 12.62 -5.04 -8.83
C PRO A 36 12.53 -5.61 -10.24
N TYR A 37 11.47 -6.35 -10.55
CA TYR A 37 11.25 -6.93 -11.86
C TYR A 37 10.34 -6.05 -12.71
N PRO A 38 10.57 -5.94 -14.04
CA PRO A 38 9.70 -5.18 -14.94
C PRO A 38 8.28 -5.78 -14.99
N PRO A 39 7.29 -5.04 -15.50
CA PRO A 39 5.98 -5.62 -15.81
C PRO A 39 6.08 -6.65 -16.94
N SER A 40 5.04 -7.49 -17.10
CA SER A 40 5.03 -8.57 -18.09
C SER A 40 5.18 -8.06 -19.52
N SER A 41 5.63 -8.96 -20.44
CA SER A 41 5.75 -8.65 -21.87
C SER A 41 4.42 -8.27 -22.53
N LYS A 42 3.29 -8.71 -21.98
CA LYS A 42 1.95 -8.31 -22.46
C LYS A 42 1.67 -6.82 -22.23
N VAL A 43 2.19 -6.25 -21.13
CA VAL A 43 2.14 -4.79 -20.88
C VAL A 43 2.97 -4.04 -21.92
N LYS A 44 4.19 -4.53 -22.23
CA LYS A 44 5.03 -3.95 -23.27
C LYS A 44 4.31 -3.90 -24.62
N ALA A 45 3.64 -4.97 -25.01
CA ALA A 45 2.90 -5.06 -26.27
C ALA A 45 1.78 -3.99 -26.37
N ILE A 46 1.08 -3.67 -25.25
CA ILE A 46 0.10 -2.59 -25.22
C ILE A 46 0.75 -1.23 -25.51
N LEU A 47 1.88 -0.94 -24.85
CA LEU A 47 2.57 0.36 -25.03
C LEU A 47 3.11 0.54 -26.45
N GLU A 48 3.67 -0.52 -27.07
CA GLU A 48 4.20 -0.50 -28.44
C GLU A 48 3.10 -0.42 -29.51
N GLY A 49 1.89 -0.93 -29.20
CA GLY A 49 0.75 -0.91 -30.11
C GLY A 49 -0.03 0.42 -30.15
N LYS A 50 0.27 1.38 -29.29
CA LYS A 50 -0.49 2.64 -29.19
C LYS A 50 -0.13 3.63 -30.28
N THR A 51 -1.17 4.34 -30.76
CA THR A 51 -1.01 5.48 -31.66
C THR A 51 -1.29 6.80 -30.94
N ILE A 52 -0.56 7.85 -31.29
CA ILE A 52 -0.75 9.20 -30.71
C ILE A 52 -2.20 9.70 -30.94
N ALA A 53 -2.83 9.31 -32.05
CA ALA A 53 -4.19 9.72 -32.39
C ALA A 53 -5.25 9.25 -31.38
N GLU A 54 -5.00 8.16 -30.65
CA GLU A 54 -5.93 7.64 -29.64
C GLU A 54 -5.99 8.52 -28.39
N LEU A 55 -4.91 9.23 -28.05
CA LEU A 55 -4.82 10.08 -26.87
C LEU A 55 -5.77 11.29 -26.88
N ARG A 56 -6.39 11.62 -28.02
CA ARG A 56 -7.37 12.71 -28.14
C ARG A 56 -8.76 12.40 -27.56
N LYS A 57 -9.00 11.14 -27.14
CA LYS A 57 -10.30 10.70 -26.62
C LYS A 57 -10.23 10.49 -25.11
N TYR A 58 -11.33 10.79 -24.43
CA TYR A 58 -11.46 10.39 -23.03
C TYR A 58 -11.48 8.86 -22.88
N PRO A 59 -10.90 8.32 -21.81
CA PRO A 59 -11.01 6.90 -21.47
C PRO A 59 -12.42 6.54 -20.96
N SER A 60 -12.63 5.27 -20.61
CA SER A 60 -13.84 4.85 -19.89
C SER A 60 -13.91 5.54 -18.52
N ALA A 61 -15.02 6.23 -18.22
CA ALA A 61 -15.21 6.93 -16.96
C ALA A 61 -15.25 5.98 -15.75
N ASP A 62 -15.75 4.77 -15.94
CA ASP A 62 -15.92 3.74 -14.91
C ASP A 62 -14.89 2.61 -14.98
N ALA A 63 -13.94 2.66 -15.93
CA ALA A 63 -12.97 1.62 -16.20
C ALA A 63 -13.60 0.21 -16.34
N SER A 64 -14.77 0.09 -16.99
CA SER A 64 -15.61 -1.11 -17.03
C SER A 64 -14.87 -2.39 -17.44
N VAL A 65 -13.96 -2.30 -18.44
CA VAL A 65 -13.17 -3.45 -18.89
C VAL A 65 -12.22 -3.94 -17.78
N LEU A 66 -11.57 -3.01 -17.06
CA LEU A 66 -10.69 -3.37 -15.94
C LEU A 66 -11.48 -3.93 -14.75
N ARG A 67 -12.63 -3.32 -14.42
CA ARG A 67 -13.53 -3.81 -13.37
C ARG A 67 -14.02 -5.23 -13.65
N ALA A 68 -14.37 -5.53 -14.89
CA ALA A 68 -14.78 -6.87 -15.30
C ALA A 68 -13.64 -7.90 -15.13
N ALA A 69 -12.43 -7.58 -15.60
CA ALA A 69 -11.26 -8.45 -15.47
C ALA A 69 -10.85 -8.69 -14.00
N LEU A 70 -10.91 -7.66 -13.15
CA LEU A 70 -10.66 -7.79 -11.72
C LEU A 70 -11.73 -8.66 -11.02
N ALA A 71 -12.99 -8.44 -11.34
CA ALA A 71 -14.10 -9.21 -10.79
C ALA A 71 -13.99 -10.69 -11.14
N GLU A 72 -13.70 -11.01 -12.41
CA GLU A 72 -13.48 -12.38 -12.88
C GLU A 72 -12.35 -13.07 -12.11
N ARG A 73 -11.21 -12.37 -11.93
CA ARG A 73 -10.04 -12.90 -11.21
C ARG A 73 -10.35 -13.34 -9.79
N VAL A 74 -11.24 -12.63 -9.09
CA VAL A 74 -11.55 -12.89 -7.66
C VAL A 74 -12.94 -13.53 -7.47
N GLY A 75 -13.62 -13.92 -8.54
CA GLY A 75 -14.94 -14.56 -8.48
C GLY A 75 -16.05 -13.65 -7.92
N LEU A 76 -15.97 -12.36 -8.21
CA LEU A 76 -16.95 -11.33 -7.88
C LEU A 76 -17.66 -10.83 -9.15
N LYS A 77 -18.59 -9.88 -9.03
CA LYS A 77 -19.20 -9.17 -10.16
C LYS A 77 -18.56 -7.79 -10.33
N SER A 78 -18.64 -7.19 -11.53
CA SER A 78 -18.09 -5.85 -11.81
C SER A 78 -18.67 -4.76 -10.90
N GLU A 79 -19.91 -4.94 -10.40
CA GLU A 79 -20.53 -4.03 -9.44
C GLU A 79 -19.87 -4.04 -8.06
N ASN A 80 -19.06 -5.06 -7.75
CA ASN A 80 -18.28 -5.18 -6.51
C ASN A 80 -16.88 -4.56 -6.63
N VAL A 81 -16.53 -3.93 -7.74
CA VAL A 81 -15.19 -3.42 -8.00
C VAL A 81 -15.22 -1.92 -8.27
N PHE A 82 -14.34 -1.18 -7.60
CA PHE A 82 -14.01 0.22 -7.88
C PHE A 82 -12.58 0.32 -8.39
N CYS A 83 -12.29 1.24 -9.32
CA CYS A 83 -10.95 1.53 -9.80
C CYS A 83 -10.64 3.04 -9.67
N GLY A 84 -9.41 3.36 -9.24
CA GLY A 84 -8.95 4.74 -9.05
C GLY A 84 -7.46 4.93 -9.37
N ASN A 85 -6.99 6.17 -9.29
CA ASN A 85 -5.62 6.57 -9.66
C ASN A 85 -4.59 6.20 -8.57
N GLY A 86 -4.33 4.90 -8.41
CA GLY A 86 -3.54 4.31 -7.33
C GLY A 86 -4.37 4.09 -6.07
N SER A 87 -3.81 3.30 -5.14
CA SER A 87 -4.49 3.03 -3.85
C SER A 87 -4.73 4.30 -3.04
N ASP A 88 -3.91 5.34 -3.19
CA ASP A 88 -4.11 6.61 -2.50
C ASP A 88 -5.43 7.29 -2.90
N ASP A 89 -5.77 7.32 -4.20
CA ASP A 89 -7.04 7.86 -4.70
C ASP A 89 -8.22 6.97 -4.28
N VAL A 90 -8.05 5.65 -4.33
CA VAL A 90 -9.06 4.67 -3.88
C VAL A 90 -9.37 4.85 -2.40
N LEU A 91 -8.35 4.91 -1.55
CA LEU A 91 -8.50 5.11 -0.10
C LEU A 91 -9.08 6.49 0.21
N ALA A 92 -8.58 7.56 -0.43
CA ALA A 92 -9.12 8.91 -0.23
C ALA A 92 -10.62 9.00 -0.65
N THR A 93 -11.01 8.28 -1.70
CA THR A 93 -12.42 8.17 -2.13
C THR A 93 -13.24 7.39 -1.10
N ALA A 94 -12.72 6.27 -0.60
CA ALA A 94 -13.38 5.47 0.45
C ALA A 94 -13.55 6.28 1.75
N PHE A 95 -12.53 7.01 2.20
CA PHE A 95 -12.61 7.89 3.38
C PHE A 95 -13.70 8.95 3.22
N ARG A 96 -13.81 9.58 2.03
CA ARG A 96 -14.89 10.55 1.74
C ARG A 96 -16.27 9.91 1.69
N ALA A 97 -16.37 8.68 1.18
CA ALA A 97 -17.64 7.99 1.02
C ALA A 97 -18.18 7.44 2.36
N PHE A 98 -17.31 6.93 3.22
CA PHE A 98 -17.71 6.08 4.35
C PHE A 98 -17.62 6.76 5.71
N PHE A 99 -16.68 7.68 5.92
CA PHE A 99 -16.35 8.19 7.27
C PHE A 99 -16.93 9.60 7.49
N ASN A 100 -18.24 9.71 7.52
CA ASN A 100 -18.97 10.98 7.65
C ASN A 100 -19.71 11.13 8.99
N SER A 101 -19.40 10.30 9.99
CA SER A 101 -20.00 10.39 11.32
C SER A 101 -19.15 11.23 12.28
N ASP A 102 -19.76 11.66 13.40
CA ASP A 102 -19.03 12.37 14.47
C ASP A 102 -18.19 11.42 15.34
N LYS A 103 -18.32 10.10 15.15
CA LYS A 103 -17.52 9.10 15.85
C LYS A 103 -16.14 8.96 15.20
N PRO A 104 -15.07 8.79 16.00
CA PRO A 104 -13.72 8.62 15.45
C PRO A 104 -13.59 7.30 14.70
N ILE A 105 -12.85 7.31 13.57
CA ILE A 105 -12.34 6.08 12.96
C ILE A 105 -11.13 5.57 13.73
N LEU A 106 -10.91 4.25 13.69
CA LEU A 106 -9.84 3.57 14.40
C LEU A 106 -8.82 2.98 13.41
N TYR A 107 -7.54 3.15 13.69
CA TYR A 107 -6.44 2.48 12.96
C TYR A 107 -5.19 2.37 13.84
N PRO A 108 -4.21 1.47 13.52
CA PRO A 108 -2.99 1.32 14.30
C PRO A 108 -2.14 2.60 14.31
N ASP A 109 -1.42 2.89 15.41
CA ASP A 109 -0.57 4.07 15.55
C ASP A 109 0.71 4.00 14.69
N ILE A 110 1.25 2.79 14.49
CA ILE A 110 2.39 2.54 13.59
C ILE A 110 1.86 1.87 12.33
N THR A 111 1.56 2.69 11.33
CA THR A 111 0.89 2.27 10.09
C THR A 111 1.17 3.22 8.93
N TYR A 112 0.43 3.09 7.82
CA TYR A 112 0.56 3.96 6.66
C TYR A 112 0.27 5.42 7.00
N SER A 113 1.27 6.27 6.84
CA SER A 113 1.25 7.64 7.33
C SER A 113 0.33 8.59 6.54
N PHE A 114 -0.38 8.12 5.55
CA PHE A 114 -1.40 8.90 4.83
C PHE A 114 -2.76 8.93 5.55
N TYR A 115 -3.07 7.95 6.40
CA TYR A 115 -4.38 7.91 7.07
C TYR A 115 -4.67 9.18 7.88
N PRO A 116 -3.78 9.67 8.77
CA PRO A 116 -4.01 10.94 9.47
C PRO A 116 -4.11 12.13 8.52
N VAL A 117 -3.37 12.15 7.40
CA VAL A 117 -3.41 13.24 6.42
C VAL A 117 -4.82 13.35 5.80
N TRP A 118 -5.44 12.22 5.43
CA TRP A 118 -6.82 12.23 4.94
C TRP A 118 -7.82 12.60 6.02
N CYS A 119 -7.64 12.13 7.25
CA CYS A 119 -8.50 12.51 8.37
C CYS A 119 -8.49 14.01 8.61
N GLU A 120 -7.33 14.63 8.63
CA GLU A 120 -7.17 16.08 8.80
C GLU A 120 -7.74 16.86 7.60
N LEU A 121 -7.43 16.44 6.37
CA LEU A 121 -7.93 17.08 5.15
C LEU A 121 -9.46 17.06 5.07
N LEU A 122 -10.07 15.93 5.43
CA LEU A 122 -11.50 15.70 5.34
C LEU A 122 -12.26 16.03 6.64
N LYS A 123 -11.53 16.41 7.70
CA LYS A 123 -12.07 16.68 9.05
C LYS A 123 -12.78 15.46 9.66
N ILE A 124 -12.26 14.27 9.40
CA ILE A 124 -12.74 13.02 9.96
C ILE A 124 -12.10 12.85 11.35
N PRO A 125 -12.88 12.70 12.42
CA PRO A 125 -12.32 12.39 13.73
C PRO A 125 -11.66 11.01 13.71
N TYR A 126 -10.51 10.88 14.36
CA TYR A 126 -9.79 9.60 14.41
C TYR A 126 -9.13 9.36 15.78
N LYS A 127 -8.88 8.10 16.06
CA LYS A 127 -8.16 7.64 17.23
C LYS A 127 -7.24 6.50 16.84
N THR A 128 -5.96 6.64 17.16
CA THR A 128 -4.99 5.56 16.92
C THR A 128 -5.01 4.54 18.04
N LYS A 129 -4.73 3.28 17.69
CA LYS A 129 -4.60 2.14 18.59
C LYS A 129 -3.16 1.68 18.61
N SER A 130 -2.55 1.66 19.79
CA SER A 130 -1.15 1.26 19.91
C SER A 130 -0.97 -0.21 19.59
N VAL A 131 -0.07 -0.50 18.67
CA VAL A 131 0.47 -1.86 18.56
C VAL A 131 1.36 -2.16 19.77
N ASP A 132 1.53 -3.43 20.11
CA ASP A 132 2.41 -3.83 21.21
C ASP A 132 3.92 -3.61 20.88
N ASP A 133 4.81 -4.09 21.73
CA ASP A 133 6.26 -3.93 21.54
C ASP A 133 6.81 -4.80 20.40
N ASP A 134 6.07 -5.84 20.00
CA ASP A 134 6.34 -6.69 18.85
C ASP A 134 5.58 -6.22 17.58
N PHE A 135 4.95 -5.06 17.62
CA PHE A 135 4.13 -4.45 16.56
C PHE A 135 2.87 -5.24 16.19
N VAL A 136 2.37 -6.08 17.06
CA VAL A 136 1.14 -6.85 16.85
C VAL A 136 -0.08 -5.97 17.12
N ILE A 137 -1.08 -6.07 16.25
CA ILE A 137 -2.36 -5.38 16.39
C ILE A 137 -3.26 -6.20 17.33
N ASN A 138 -3.73 -5.57 18.42
CA ASN A 138 -4.64 -6.21 19.35
C ASN A 138 -6.10 -5.97 18.92
N ILE A 139 -6.85 -7.04 18.66
CA ILE A 139 -8.26 -6.98 18.24
C ILE A 139 -9.18 -6.29 19.25
N GLU A 140 -8.91 -6.41 20.55
CA GLU A 140 -9.72 -5.81 21.61
C GLU A 140 -9.79 -4.28 21.53
N ASP A 141 -8.74 -3.64 21.00
CA ASP A 141 -8.68 -2.20 20.85
C ASP A 141 -9.63 -1.66 19.76
N PHE A 142 -10.16 -2.52 18.91
CA PHE A 142 -11.03 -2.18 17.79
C PHE A 142 -12.51 -2.54 18.03
N LYS A 143 -12.88 -2.96 19.25
CA LYS A 143 -14.25 -3.32 19.64
C LYS A 143 -15.05 -2.14 20.24
N GLU A 144 -14.40 -1.01 20.53
CA GLU A 144 -15.12 0.17 21.03
C GLU A 144 -15.99 0.82 19.93
N PRO A 145 -17.08 1.52 20.30
CA PRO A 145 -17.93 2.25 19.35
C PRO A 145 -17.11 3.25 18.54
N ASN A 146 -17.20 3.16 17.20
CA ASN A 146 -16.39 3.93 16.28
C ASN A 146 -17.17 4.37 15.03
N GLY A 147 -16.57 5.23 14.21
CA GLY A 147 -17.11 5.70 12.94
C GLY A 147 -16.58 4.92 11.74
N GLY A 148 -15.72 3.93 11.97
CA GLY A 148 -15.08 3.08 10.96
C GLY A 148 -13.75 2.56 11.45
N VAL A 149 -13.24 1.51 10.79
CA VAL A 149 -11.94 0.90 11.10
C VAL A 149 -11.12 0.79 9.84
N VAL A 150 -9.81 1.06 9.93
CA VAL A 150 -8.85 0.87 8.83
C VAL A 150 -7.68 0.01 9.31
N ILE A 151 -7.50 -1.16 8.72
CA ILE A 151 -6.39 -2.08 9.02
C ILE A 151 -5.61 -2.37 7.75
N PRO A 152 -4.32 -2.00 7.66
CA PRO A 152 -3.47 -2.49 6.58
C PRO A 152 -3.07 -3.94 6.84
N ASN A 153 -3.22 -4.79 5.84
CA ASN A 153 -2.92 -6.21 5.93
C ASN A 153 -2.26 -6.75 4.64
N PRO A 154 -0.95 -6.96 4.65
CA PRO A 154 0.02 -6.72 5.74
C PRO A 154 0.30 -5.24 6.02
N ASN A 155 0.64 -4.91 7.28
CA ASN A 155 0.91 -3.55 7.73
C ASN A 155 2.25 -3.00 7.19
N ALA A 156 2.28 -1.73 6.85
CA ALA A 156 3.50 -0.97 6.57
C ALA A 156 3.65 0.17 7.59
N PRO A 157 4.80 0.31 8.30
CA PRO A 157 6.13 -0.25 7.94
C PRO A 157 6.49 -1.60 8.58
N THR A 158 5.67 -2.16 9.45
CA THR A 158 6.04 -3.32 10.30
C THR A 158 6.17 -4.63 9.53
N SER A 159 5.60 -4.74 8.34
CA SER A 159 5.55 -5.93 7.47
C SER A 159 4.69 -7.11 7.97
N LEU A 160 4.07 -6.97 9.13
CA LEU A 160 3.26 -8.03 9.74
C LEU A 160 1.85 -8.08 9.17
N GLY A 161 1.35 -9.30 8.95
CA GLY A 161 -0.03 -9.55 8.54
C GLY A 161 -0.90 -10.07 9.69
N VAL A 162 -2.23 -9.93 9.53
CA VAL A 162 -3.23 -10.57 10.38
C VAL A 162 -3.98 -11.64 9.57
N GLY A 163 -4.38 -12.73 10.22
CA GLY A 163 -5.05 -13.84 9.56
C GLY A 163 -6.58 -13.67 9.48
N GLU A 164 -7.21 -14.61 8.78
CA GLU A 164 -8.66 -14.62 8.56
C GLU A 164 -9.48 -14.51 9.84
N LYS A 165 -9.11 -15.25 10.89
CA LYS A 165 -9.82 -15.22 12.18
C LYS A 165 -9.88 -13.80 12.75
N PHE A 166 -8.77 -13.04 12.70
CA PHE A 166 -8.75 -11.65 13.15
C PHE A 166 -9.71 -10.79 12.33
N ILE A 167 -9.68 -10.92 11.01
CA ILE A 167 -10.54 -10.11 10.12
C ILE A 167 -12.02 -10.42 10.35
N ARG A 168 -12.40 -11.70 10.48
CA ARG A 168 -13.79 -12.08 10.78
C ARG A 168 -14.25 -11.51 12.13
N GLU A 169 -13.44 -11.67 13.17
CA GLU A 169 -13.75 -11.12 14.49
C GLU A 169 -13.87 -9.58 14.46
N LEU A 170 -13.01 -8.91 13.69
CA LEU A 170 -13.09 -7.47 13.50
C LEU A 170 -14.42 -7.05 12.85
N LEU A 171 -14.84 -7.74 11.78
CA LEU A 171 -16.08 -7.45 11.06
C LEU A 171 -17.31 -7.71 11.91
N GLU A 172 -17.34 -8.82 12.65
CA GLU A 172 -18.44 -9.21 13.53
C GLU A 172 -18.65 -8.24 14.71
N ASN A 173 -17.57 -7.65 15.22
CA ASN A 173 -17.62 -6.66 16.30
C ASN A 173 -17.89 -5.23 15.81
N ASN A 174 -17.87 -4.97 14.50
CA ASN A 174 -18.04 -3.64 13.91
C ASN A 174 -19.17 -3.58 12.87
N GLN A 175 -20.29 -4.28 13.10
CA GLN A 175 -21.40 -4.39 12.13
C GLN A 175 -22.06 -3.06 11.78
N ASP A 176 -22.00 -2.06 12.67
CA ASP A 176 -22.53 -0.70 12.47
C ASP A 176 -21.49 0.26 11.86
N SER A 177 -20.29 -0.22 11.51
CA SER A 177 -19.17 0.57 11.00
C SER A 177 -18.55 -0.07 9.77
N ILE A 178 -18.10 0.73 8.82
CA ILE A 178 -17.35 0.23 7.66
C ILE A 178 -15.92 -0.12 8.09
N VAL A 179 -15.46 -1.30 7.69
CA VAL A 179 -14.10 -1.78 7.89
C VAL A 179 -13.37 -1.76 6.55
N ILE A 180 -12.30 -0.98 6.46
CA ILE A 180 -11.38 -0.98 5.32
C ILE A 180 -10.17 -1.85 5.66
N ILE A 181 -9.90 -2.86 4.83
CA ILE A 181 -8.66 -3.63 4.87
C ILE A 181 -7.79 -3.19 3.70
N ASP A 182 -6.65 -2.55 4.02
CA ASP A 182 -5.70 -2.08 3.01
C ASP A 182 -4.69 -3.17 2.69
N GLU A 183 -4.90 -3.83 1.56
CA GLU A 183 -4.13 -4.98 1.07
C GLU A 183 -3.08 -4.60 0.01
N ALA A 184 -2.41 -3.45 0.15
CA ALA A 184 -1.39 -3.04 -0.80
C ALA A 184 -0.24 -4.07 -0.99
N TYR A 185 -0.06 -4.99 -0.05
CA TYR A 185 1.01 -6.00 -0.04
C TYR A 185 0.52 -7.44 0.05
N ALA A 186 -0.78 -7.70 0.03
CA ALA A 186 -1.37 -9.03 0.27
C ALA A 186 -0.85 -10.12 -0.67
N ASP A 187 -0.49 -9.77 -1.91
CA ASP A 187 0.08 -10.74 -2.87
C ASP A 187 1.43 -11.35 -2.41
N PHE A 188 2.14 -10.72 -1.47
CA PHE A 188 3.37 -11.24 -0.86
C PHE A 188 3.12 -11.94 0.48
N GLY A 189 1.92 -11.81 1.01
CA GLY A 189 1.49 -12.32 2.32
C GLY A 189 0.91 -13.74 2.24
N ARG A 190 0.29 -14.13 3.36
CA ARG A 190 -0.30 -15.46 3.55
C ARG A 190 -1.79 -15.48 3.29
N TYR A 191 -2.47 -14.33 3.36
CA TYR A 191 -3.91 -14.24 3.32
C TYR A 191 -4.40 -12.94 2.67
N SER A 192 -5.46 -13.06 1.87
CA SER A 192 -6.26 -11.93 1.38
C SER A 192 -7.71 -12.13 1.76
N CYS A 193 -8.38 -11.08 2.25
CA CYS A 193 -9.77 -11.14 2.67
C CYS A 193 -10.77 -10.74 1.58
N VAL A 194 -10.36 -10.62 0.32
CA VAL A 194 -11.25 -10.24 -0.80
C VAL A 194 -12.48 -11.15 -0.91
N GLU A 195 -12.33 -12.45 -0.64
CA GLU A 195 -13.48 -13.38 -0.70
C GLU A 195 -14.55 -13.10 0.36
N LEU A 196 -14.15 -12.51 1.50
CA LEU A 196 -15.10 -12.15 2.57
C LEU A 196 -16.08 -11.03 2.16
N VAL A 197 -15.83 -10.32 1.08
CA VAL A 197 -16.76 -9.35 0.48
C VAL A 197 -18.12 -9.99 0.12
N LYS A 198 -18.15 -11.31 -0.09
CA LYS A 198 -19.38 -12.06 -0.36
C LYS A 198 -20.21 -12.31 0.91
N GLU A 199 -19.59 -12.19 2.08
CA GLU A 199 -20.20 -12.55 3.38
C GLU A 199 -20.49 -11.31 4.24
N TYR A 200 -19.74 -10.21 4.07
CA TYR A 200 -19.82 -9.03 4.94
C TYR A 200 -20.09 -7.76 4.12
N ASP A 201 -21.23 -7.14 4.34
CA ASP A 201 -21.65 -5.92 3.65
C ASP A 201 -20.87 -4.68 4.09
N ASN A 202 -20.27 -4.71 5.28
CA ASN A 202 -19.49 -3.62 5.87
C ASN A 202 -17.99 -3.70 5.56
N LEU A 203 -17.53 -4.63 4.71
CA LEU A 203 -16.13 -4.79 4.32
C LEU A 203 -15.81 -4.06 3.00
N ALA A 204 -14.73 -3.28 2.99
CA ALA A 204 -14.08 -2.79 1.79
C ALA A 204 -12.60 -3.20 1.80
N VAL A 205 -12.13 -3.86 0.75
CA VAL A 205 -10.74 -4.30 0.59
C VAL A 205 -10.08 -3.48 -0.51
N THR A 206 -8.95 -2.82 -0.21
CA THR A 206 -8.21 -2.04 -1.22
C THR A 206 -6.94 -2.74 -1.63
N GLN A 207 -6.62 -2.74 -2.93
CA GLN A 207 -5.40 -3.32 -3.51
C GLN A 207 -4.78 -2.38 -4.55
N THR A 208 -3.58 -2.70 -5.04
CA THR A 208 -2.86 -1.87 -6.00
C THR A 208 -2.03 -2.68 -6.98
N PHE A 209 -1.88 -2.17 -8.19
CA PHE A 209 -0.92 -2.69 -9.17
C PHE A 209 0.52 -2.21 -8.93
N SER A 210 0.72 -1.29 -8.00
CA SER A 210 2.01 -0.61 -7.79
C SER A 210 3.11 -1.53 -7.24
N LYS A 211 2.76 -2.63 -6.56
CA LYS A 211 3.71 -3.48 -5.84
C LYS A 211 3.96 -4.79 -6.59
N SER A 212 3.09 -5.76 -6.43
CA SER A 212 3.26 -7.11 -6.98
C SER A 212 3.25 -7.16 -8.52
N ARG A 213 2.50 -6.26 -9.18
CA ARG A 213 2.35 -6.23 -10.63
C ARG A 213 3.30 -5.26 -11.35
N SER A 214 4.27 -4.66 -10.64
CA SER A 214 5.31 -3.79 -11.22
C SER A 214 4.80 -2.56 -11.98
N LEU A 215 3.61 -2.07 -11.65
CA LEU A 215 2.94 -0.97 -12.36
C LEU A 215 2.80 0.31 -11.51
N ALA A 216 3.77 0.57 -10.61
CA ALA A 216 3.75 1.78 -9.76
C ALA A 216 3.62 3.08 -10.59
N GLY A 217 4.29 3.15 -11.75
CA GLY A 217 4.23 4.30 -12.66
C GLY A 217 2.89 4.47 -13.38
N MET A 218 2.07 3.42 -13.48
CA MET A 218 0.77 3.45 -14.15
C MET A 218 -0.37 3.92 -13.23
N ARG A 219 -0.13 4.04 -11.93
CA ARG A 219 -1.09 4.57 -10.97
C ARG A 219 -2.45 3.88 -11.00
N VAL A 220 -2.52 2.57 -10.87
CA VAL A 220 -3.78 1.81 -10.82
C VAL A 220 -3.99 1.22 -9.43
N GLY A 221 -5.11 1.56 -8.80
CA GLY A 221 -5.60 0.98 -7.56
C GLY A 221 -7.04 0.48 -7.72
N MET A 222 -7.47 -0.39 -6.82
CA MET A 222 -8.83 -0.92 -6.82
C MET A 222 -9.35 -1.13 -5.41
N ALA A 223 -10.68 -1.17 -5.28
CA ALA A 223 -11.37 -1.65 -4.09
C ALA A 223 -12.39 -2.72 -4.47
N PHE A 224 -12.59 -3.66 -3.55
CA PHE A 224 -13.60 -4.70 -3.60
C PHE A 224 -14.52 -4.53 -2.38
N ALA A 225 -15.82 -4.46 -2.61
CA ALA A 225 -16.83 -4.31 -1.55
C ALA A 225 -18.22 -4.76 -2.05
N SER A 226 -19.24 -4.67 -1.18
CA SER A 226 -20.61 -4.83 -1.62
C SER A 226 -20.96 -3.83 -2.74
N ALA A 227 -21.89 -4.17 -3.63
CA ALA A 227 -22.34 -3.30 -4.71
C ALA A 227 -22.85 -1.94 -4.19
N GLU A 228 -23.44 -1.94 -3.00
CA GLU A 228 -23.90 -0.73 -2.33
C GLU A 228 -22.71 0.19 -2.00
N LEU A 229 -21.67 -0.30 -1.31
CA LEU A 229 -20.50 0.49 -0.95
C LEU A 229 -19.76 1.01 -2.20
N ILE A 230 -19.64 0.18 -3.24
CA ILE A 230 -19.05 0.59 -4.52
C ILE A 230 -19.86 1.71 -5.17
N SER A 231 -21.19 1.69 -5.07
CA SER A 231 -22.04 2.76 -5.63
C SER A 231 -21.78 4.12 -4.96
N TYR A 232 -21.56 4.14 -3.63
CA TYR A 232 -21.18 5.37 -2.91
C TYR A 232 -19.78 5.86 -3.32
N MET A 233 -18.79 4.96 -3.44
CA MET A 233 -17.46 5.33 -3.93
C MET A 233 -17.54 5.92 -5.35
N GLN A 234 -18.33 5.31 -6.23
CA GLN A 234 -18.52 5.78 -7.59
C GLN A 234 -19.16 7.18 -7.61
N ALA A 235 -20.21 7.41 -6.81
CA ALA A 235 -20.87 8.71 -6.72
C ALA A 235 -19.90 9.81 -6.21
N VAL A 236 -19.08 9.50 -5.20
CA VAL A 236 -18.05 10.42 -4.70
C VAL A 236 -17.02 10.73 -5.79
N LYS A 237 -16.46 9.70 -6.45
CA LYS A 237 -15.51 9.87 -7.55
C LYS A 237 -16.09 10.76 -8.66
N ASP A 238 -17.30 10.50 -9.12
CA ASP A 238 -17.94 11.24 -10.20
C ASP A 238 -18.23 12.71 -9.83
N SER A 239 -18.24 13.01 -8.53
CA SER A 239 -18.46 14.37 -8.03
C SER A 239 -17.21 15.27 -8.05
N TYR A 240 -16.00 14.72 -8.19
CA TYR A 240 -14.77 15.53 -8.23
C TYR A 240 -13.78 15.16 -9.35
N ASN A 241 -13.75 13.90 -9.82
CA ASN A 241 -12.90 13.45 -10.93
C ASN A 241 -13.56 12.29 -11.69
N SER A 242 -14.27 12.58 -12.78
CA SER A 242 -15.02 11.57 -13.53
C SER A 242 -14.14 10.58 -14.28
N TYR A 243 -12.88 10.92 -14.59
CA TYR A 243 -11.97 10.13 -15.41
C TYR A 243 -10.60 9.96 -14.71
N PRO A 244 -10.52 9.27 -13.57
CA PRO A 244 -9.28 9.20 -12.79
C PRO A 244 -8.17 8.36 -13.44
N LEU A 245 -8.54 7.36 -14.26
CA LEU A 245 -7.60 6.49 -14.97
C LEU A 245 -7.54 6.86 -16.44
N ASP A 246 -6.32 6.98 -16.98
CA ASP A 246 -6.12 7.10 -18.42
C ASP A 246 -6.26 5.74 -19.15
N GLN A 247 -6.41 5.82 -20.48
CA GLN A 247 -6.62 4.64 -21.32
C GLN A 247 -5.44 3.65 -21.25
N ILE A 248 -4.21 4.16 -21.17
CA ILE A 248 -3.00 3.33 -21.13
C ILE A 248 -2.94 2.59 -19.79
N ALA A 249 -3.25 3.26 -18.70
CA ALA A 249 -3.34 2.66 -17.37
C ALA A 249 -4.36 1.51 -17.32
N ILE A 250 -5.56 1.72 -17.86
CA ILE A 250 -6.61 0.69 -17.92
C ILE A 250 -6.13 -0.53 -18.73
N GLU A 251 -5.63 -0.31 -19.94
CA GLU A 251 -5.25 -1.42 -20.84
C GLU A 251 -4.01 -2.19 -20.33
N THR A 252 -3.02 -1.49 -19.80
CA THR A 252 -1.83 -2.13 -19.21
C THR A 252 -2.17 -2.95 -17.96
N ALA A 253 -3.11 -2.48 -17.15
CA ALA A 253 -3.62 -3.23 -16.00
C ALA A 253 -4.33 -4.53 -16.45
N VAL A 254 -5.21 -4.45 -17.46
CA VAL A 254 -5.88 -5.63 -18.04
C VAL A 254 -4.86 -6.61 -18.64
N ALA A 255 -3.86 -6.10 -19.36
CA ALA A 255 -2.79 -6.93 -19.92
C ALA A 255 -1.99 -7.65 -18.82
N SER A 256 -1.68 -6.95 -17.72
CA SER A 256 -1.00 -7.53 -16.55
C SER A 256 -1.84 -8.64 -15.89
N LEU A 257 -3.17 -8.45 -15.79
CA LEU A 257 -4.07 -9.49 -15.25
C LEU A 257 -4.11 -10.73 -16.13
N SER A 258 -3.93 -10.60 -17.44
CA SER A 258 -3.93 -11.73 -18.35
C SER A 258 -2.66 -12.59 -18.30
N ASP A 259 -1.63 -12.22 -17.52
CA ASP A 259 -0.34 -12.90 -17.40
C ASP A 259 -0.07 -13.37 -15.96
N GLU A 260 -0.95 -14.24 -15.46
CA GLU A 260 -0.88 -14.76 -14.08
C GLU A 260 0.38 -15.61 -13.81
N ASP A 261 0.90 -16.30 -14.82
CA ASP A 261 2.12 -17.13 -14.66
C ASP A 261 3.34 -16.24 -14.40
N TYR A 262 3.50 -15.17 -15.16
CA TYR A 262 4.56 -14.18 -14.93
C TYR A 262 4.39 -13.50 -13.55
N PHE A 263 3.19 -13.10 -13.23
CA PHE A 263 2.87 -12.49 -11.93
C PHE A 263 3.26 -13.40 -10.76
N LYS A 264 2.81 -14.65 -10.76
CA LYS A 264 3.15 -15.62 -9.71
C LYS A 264 4.65 -15.87 -9.62
N ALA A 265 5.32 -16.05 -10.77
CA ALA A 265 6.76 -16.28 -10.80
C ALA A 265 7.56 -15.11 -10.22
N THR A 266 7.16 -13.85 -10.50
CA THR A 266 7.84 -12.66 -9.93
C THR A 266 7.56 -12.48 -8.45
N VAL A 267 6.34 -12.71 -7.99
CA VAL A 267 5.99 -12.67 -6.55
C VAL A 267 6.82 -13.71 -5.78
N GLU A 268 6.89 -14.95 -6.25
CA GLU A 268 7.67 -16.00 -5.59
C GLU A 268 9.19 -15.70 -5.58
N LYS A 269 9.74 -15.09 -6.62
CA LYS A 269 11.14 -14.62 -6.62
C LYS A 269 11.37 -13.56 -5.53
N VAL A 270 10.48 -12.58 -5.41
CA VAL A 270 10.59 -11.55 -4.38
C VAL A 270 10.52 -12.17 -2.99
N LYS A 271 9.59 -13.11 -2.75
CA LYS A 271 9.45 -13.82 -1.47
C LYS A 271 10.71 -14.63 -1.13
N ALA A 272 11.23 -15.41 -2.08
CA ALA A 272 12.45 -16.19 -1.88
C ALA A 272 13.67 -15.31 -1.56
N THR A 273 13.83 -14.20 -2.31
CA THR A 273 14.91 -13.22 -2.05
C THR A 273 14.73 -12.54 -0.69
N ARG A 274 13.50 -12.20 -0.30
CA ARG A 274 13.16 -11.64 1.02
C ARG A 274 13.61 -12.57 2.14
N ASP A 275 13.17 -13.82 2.06
CA ASP A 275 13.38 -14.79 3.13
C ASP A 275 14.87 -15.11 3.29
N ARG A 276 15.59 -15.32 2.18
CA ARG A 276 17.05 -15.47 2.17
C ARG A 276 17.77 -14.25 2.75
N THR A 277 17.33 -13.05 2.41
CA THR A 277 17.95 -11.81 2.92
C THR A 277 17.71 -11.65 4.42
N ALA A 278 16.50 -11.97 4.90
CA ALA A 278 16.17 -11.94 6.32
C ALA A 278 17.06 -12.89 7.14
N GLU A 279 17.31 -14.12 6.65
CA GLU A 279 18.22 -15.08 7.29
C GLU A 279 19.63 -14.52 7.40
N LYS A 280 20.21 -14.04 6.29
CA LYS A 280 21.56 -13.43 6.29
C LYS A 280 21.65 -12.22 7.23
N MET A 281 20.62 -11.40 7.33
CA MET A 281 20.60 -10.27 8.26
C MET A 281 20.54 -10.73 9.72
N ARG A 282 19.74 -11.76 10.03
CA ARG A 282 19.70 -12.35 11.39
C ARG A 282 21.06 -12.91 11.83
N GLU A 283 21.81 -13.56 10.92
CA GLU A 283 23.18 -14.04 11.18
C GLU A 283 24.16 -12.90 11.51
N MET A 284 23.86 -11.66 11.07
CA MET A 284 24.66 -10.47 11.37
C MET A 284 24.16 -9.68 12.60
N GLY A 285 23.23 -10.23 13.40
CA GLY A 285 22.72 -9.59 14.62
C GLY A 285 21.54 -8.65 14.41
N PHE A 286 20.84 -8.74 13.29
CA PHE A 286 19.59 -8.02 13.11
C PHE A 286 18.40 -8.79 13.70
N ASN A 287 17.54 -8.08 14.43
CA ASN A 287 16.18 -8.51 14.67
C ASN A 287 15.33 -8.12 13.44
N VAL A 288 14.91 -9.11 12.66
CA VAL A 288 14.11 -8.95 11.46
C VAL A 288 12.73 -9.52 11.69
N LEU A 289 11.69 -8.69 11.59
CA LEU A 289 10.31 -9.14 11.74
C LEU A 289 9.90 -10.11 10.61
N ASP A 290 8.95 -11.00 10.91
CA ASP A 290 8.43 -11.98 9.96
C ASP A 290 7.60 -11.28 8.88
N SER A 291 8.22 -11.01 7.74
CA SER A 291 7.63 -10.18 6.71
C SER A 291 6.63 -10.93 5.83
N GLU A 292 5.47 -10.32 5.64
CA GLU A 292 4.45 -10.69 4.66
C GLU A 292 4.34 -9.69 3.50
N THR A 293 5.39 -8.88 3.27
CA THR A 293 5.43 -7.82 2.26
C THR A 293 6.59 -8.01 1.28
N ASN A 294 6.81 -7.05 0.37
CA ASN A 294 8.02 -6.96 -0.45
C ASN A 294 9.12 -6.11 0.18
N PHE A 295 9.16 -6.03 1.50
CA PHE A 295 10.20 -5.33 2.26
C PHE A 295 10.44 -6.01 3.60
N LEU A 296 11.59 -5.76 4.20
CA LEU A 296 11.92 -6.13 5.57
C LEU A 296 11.80 -4.93 6.50
N PHE A 297 11.44 -5.19 7.76
CA PHE A 297 11.50 -4.20 8.84
C PHE A 297 12.41 -4.75 9.92
N ALA A 298 13.55 -4.08 10.13
CA ALA A 298 14.64 -4.64 10.90
C ALA A 298 15.40 -3.60 11.73
N GLN A 299 15.90 -4.01 12.90
CA GLN A 299 16.84 -3.27 13.73
C GLN A 299 18.05 -4.11 14.04
N HIS A 300 19.22 -3.49 14.23
CA HIS A 300 20.41 -4.20 14.66
C HIS A 300 20.61 -4.08 16.17
N GLU A 301 21.11 -5.14 16.84
CA GLU A 301 21.24 -5.21 18.29
C GLU A 301 22.24 -4.19 18.89
N LYS A 302 23.26 -3.77 18.13
CA LYS A 302 24.38 -2.90 18.59
C LYS A 302 24.46 -1.58 17.85
N LEU A 303 24.13 -1.54 16.53
CA LEU A 303 24.24 -0.37 15.69
C LEU A 303 22.90 0.33 15.59
N SER A 304 22.90 1.66 15.64
CA SER A 304 21.67 2.41 15.43
C SER A 304 21.23 2.35 13.96
N ALA A 305 19.91 2.36 13.74
CA ALA A 305 19.36 2.41 12.37
C ALA A 305 19.85 3.63 11.60
N LYS A 306 20.10 4.76 12.28
CA LYS A 306 20.62 5.98 11.66
C LYS A 306 22.05 5.81 11.15
N GLU A 307 22.92 5.12 11.88
CA GLU A 307 24.30 4.82 11.44
C GLU A 307 24.29 3.92 10.21
N ILE A 308 23.51 2.82 10.27
CA ILE A 308 23.37 1.88 9.13
C ILE A 308 22.78 2.59 7.92
N PHE A 309 21.73 3.39 8.10
CA PHE A 309 21.11 4.19 7.03
C PHE A 309 22.14 5.12 6.36
N THR A 310 22.93 5.85 7.15
CA THR A 310 23.93 6.79 6.63
C THR A 310 25.01 6.04 5.85
N TYR A 311 25.54 4.96 6.41
CA TYR A 311 26.55 4.12 5.77
C TYR A 311 26.06 3.53 4.43
N LEU A 312 24.88 2.93 4.39
CA LEU A 312 24.31 2.38 3.16
C LEU A 312 24.12 3.48 2.10
N ARG A 313 23.60 4.63 2.50
CA ARG A 313 23.38 5.78 1.60
C ARG A 313 24.69 6.30 1.00
N GLU A 314 25.77 6.41 1.77
CA GLU A 314 27.11 6.80 1.31
C GLU A 314 27.70 5.78 0.34
N ASN A 315 27.29 4.51 0.44
CA ASN A 315 27.65 3.44 -0.48
C ASN A 315 26.65 3.26 -1.65
N GLY A 316 25.74 4.23 -1.88
CA GLY A 316 24.80 4.21 -3.00
C GLY A 316 23.58 3.32 -2.81
N ILE A 317 23.32 2.82 -1.61
CA ILE A 317 22.17 1.95 -1.28
C ILE A 317 21.15 2.75 -0.46
N PHE A 318 19.97 2.96 -1.01
CA PHE A 318 18.93 3.79 -0.41
C PHE A 318 17.83 2.92 0.23
N VAL A 319 17.80 2.89 1.56
CA VAL A 319 16.74 2.27 2.36
C VAL A 319 15.85 3.33 3.01
N ARG A 320 14.79 2.95 3.70
CA ARG A 320 13.92 3.90 4.42
C ARG A 320 14.21 3.91 5.91
N TYR A 321 14.53 5.08 6.45
CA TYR A 321 14.65 5.37 7.87
C TYR A 321 13.46 6.21 8.34
N PHE A 322 13.00 5.98 9.58
CA PHE A 322 11.90 6.69 10.21
C PHE A 322 12.39 7.38 11.50
N ASN A 323 12.46 8.70 11.50
CA ASN A 323 12.76 9.46 12.71
C ASN A 323 11.46 9.68 13.52
N LYS A 324 10.88 8.59 14.05
CA LYS A 324 9.63 8.60 14.83
C LYS A 324 9.78 7.67 16.04
N PRO A 325 9.20 8.04 17.21
CA PRO A 325 9.24 7.20 18.41
C PRO A 325 8.85 5.74 18.11
N ARG A 326 9.48 4.79 18.79
CA ARG A 326 9.31 3.34 18.71
C ARG A 326 9.83 2.70 17.42
N ILE A 327 10.01 3.43 16.33
CA ILE A 327 10.54 2.93 15.05
C ILE A 327 11.81 3.65 14.57
N ASP A 328 12.37 4.53 15.37
CA ASP A 328 13.59 5.28 15.08
C ASP A 328 14.87 4.44 15.13
N ASN A 329 14.78 3.20 15.61
CA ASN A 329 15.87 2.22 15.50
C ASN A 329 15.60 1.10 14.49
N PHE A 330 14.60 1.27 13.62
CA PHE A 330 14.28 0.33 12.54
C PHE A 330 14.55 0.91 11.16
N LEU A 331 14.92 0.03 10.25
CA LEU A 331 14.99 0.32 8.82
C LEU A 331 13.92 -0.49 8.08
N ARG A 332 13.25 0.14 7.11
CA ARG A 332 12.45 -0.58 6.12
C ARG A 332 13.27 -0.73 4.84
N ILE A 333 13.50 -1.96 4.44
CA ILE A 333 14.37 -2.34 3.32
C ILE A 333 13.52 -3.02 2.27
N THR A 334 13.29 -2.38 1.15
CA THR A 334 12.60 -2.97 -0.01
C THR A 334 13.43 -4.11 -0.57
N ILE A 335 12.78 -5.18 -1.02
CA ILE A 335 13.45 -6.30 -1.66
C ILE A 335 13.74 -5.93 -3.13
N GLY A 336 15.02 -5.88 -3.46
CA GLY A 336 15.56 -5.72 -4.81
C GLY A 336 15.73 -7.05 -5.55
N THR A 337 16.50 -7.05 -6.63
CA THR A 337 16.96 -8.29 -7.27
C THR A 337 17.89 -9.06 -6.34
N GLU A 338 18.19 -10.32 -6.66
CA GLU A 338 19.13 -11.12 -5.87
C GLU A 338 20.50 -10.44 -5.79
N GLU A 339 20.98 -9.89 -6.91
CA GLU A 339 22.26 -9.19 -7.01
C GLU A 339 22.27 -7.91 -6.18
N GLU A 340 21.20 -7.12 -6.19
CA GLU A 340 21.08 -5.90 -5.39
C GLU A 340 21.08 -6.22 -3.89
N MET A 341 20.38 -7.30 -3.49
CA MET A 341 20.36 -7.72 -2.09
C MET A 341 21.68 -8.32 -1.64
N ASP A 342 22.40 -9.05 -2.50
CA ASP A 342 23.74 -9.56 -2.18
C ASP A 342 24.76 -8.41 -1.98
N LEU A 343 24.72 -7.37 -2.80
CA LEU A 343 25.54 -6.17 -2.62
C LEU A 343 25.20 -5.43 -1.31
N MET A 344 23.91 -5.33 -0.97
CA MET A 344 23.49 -4.75 0.31
C MET A 344 24.02 -5.57 1.50
N ILE A 345 23.91 -6.90 1.45
CA ILE A 345 24.42 -7.81 2.49
C ILE A 345 25.93 -7.70 2.64
N GLU A 346 26.67 -7.60 1.52
CA GLU A 346 28.12 -7.34 1.54
C GLU A 346 28.45 -6.07 2.33
N LYS A 347 27.77 -4.96 2.01
CA LYS A 347 27.96 -3.68 2.72
C LYS A 347 27.55 -3.74 4.18
N LEU A 348 26.45 -4.40 4.52
CA LEU A 348 26.07 -4.63 5.93
C LEU A 348 27.16 -5.42 6.67
N SER A 349 27.75 -6.43 6.05
CA SER A 349 28.82 -7.24 6.66
C SER A 349 30.10 -6.43 6.95
N GLU A 350 30.34 -5.33 6.26
CA GLU A 350 31.47 -4.44 6.52
C GLU A 350 31.29 -3.60 7.78
N ILE A 351 30.06 -3.12 8.04
CA ILE A 351 29.76 -2.25 9.19
C ILE A 351 29.40 -3.08 10.46
N CYS A 352 28.90 -4.32 10.33
CA CYS A 352 28.50 -5.17 11.45
C CYS A 352 29.66 -5.99 12.06
N LYS A 353 30.89 -5.82 11.56
CA LYS A 353 32.11 -6.42 12.15
C LYS A 353 32.53 -5.66 13.39
#